data_fde698d5b356639ee11549ba64a7fdd5
#
_entry.id   fde698d5b356639ee11549ba64a7fdd5
#
_cell.length_a   1.000
_cell.length_b   1.000
_cell.length_c   1.000
_cell.angle_alpha   90.00
_cell.angle_beta   90.00
_cell.angle_gamma   90.00
#
_symmetry.space_group_name_H-M   'P 1'
#
loop_
_entity.id
_entity.type
_entity.pdbx_description
1 polymer ?
#
loop_
_entity_poly.entity_id
_entity_poly.type
_entity_poly.pdbx_seq_one_letter_code
_entity_poly.pdbx_strand_id
1 'polypeptide(L)'
;HLSIRRQRQMCIRDRDYDVWLYILAKNLLINDCYQYGYKRVGCWCCPNNSDWSMMLTEIYHPDDMQRWKNMVYEFAERTGKTDPDDYYEEGRWRTRRGASGLKVKNVTIADTACNLSDRARNIIVEKRLQKDVIELFKPLGDLKIVEKKDATYIQIFDNDKSGEYRKICELIITYGTTVIKVLPEERIDATNLVNRIKCQMRKYQFCIRCSACDSTCPHGAIDTIHGKYTIDENKCQHCKHCIAKFYNGCIMCDVLSSKKGSQ
;
A
#
# COMPACT_ATOMS: atom_id res chain seq x y z
N HIS A 1 -3.85 0.44 -41.86
CA HIS A 1 -4.62 0.93 -40.67
C HIS A 1 -6.15 0.78 -40.83
N LEU A 2 -6.72 0.85 -42.03
CA LEU A 2 -8.17 0.68 -42.28
C LEU A 2 -8.62 -0.79 -42.13
N SER A 3 -7.78 -1.75 -42.46
CA SER A 3 -8.09 -3.20 -42.33
C SER A 3 -8.24 -3.61 -40.86
N ILE A 4 -7.41 -3.10 -39.97
CA ILE A 4 -7.45 -3.37 -38.53
C ILE A 4 -8.74 -2.80 -37.88
N ARG A 5 -9.21 -1.64 -38.34
CA ARG A 5 -10.48 -1.06 -37.87
C ARG A 5 -11.69 -1.91 -38.32
N ARG A 6 -11.68 -2.42 -39.55
CA ARG A 6 -12.75 -3.30 -40.03
C ARG A 6 -12.78 -4.65 -39.29
N GLN A 7 -11.61 -5.22 -39.02
CA GLN A 7 -11.49 -6.46 -38.23
C GLN A 7 -12.02 -6.27 -36.81
N ARG A 8 -11.70 -5.15 -36.14
CA ARG A 8 -12.26 -4.83 -34.81
C ARG A 8 -13.77 -4.63 -34.82
N GLN A 9 -14.34 -4.04 -35.87
CA GLN A 9 -15.79 -3.86 -36.00
C GLN A 9 -16.51 -5.19 -36.24
N MET A 10 -15.91 -6.15 -36.94
CA MET A 10 -16.47 -7.50 -37.07
C MET A 10 -16.54 -8.20 -35.72
N CYS A 11 -15.46 -8.23 -34.95
CA CYS A 11 -15.44 -8.87 -33.63
C CYS A 11 -16.41 -8.27 -32.61
N ILE A 12 -16.77 -6.98 -32.73
CA ILE A 12 -17.74 -6.31 -31.83
C ILE A 12 -19.19 -6.74 -32.13
N ARG A 13 -19.47 -7.23 -33.36
CA ARG A 13 -20.82 -7.65 -33.78
C ARG A 13 -21.07 -9.13 -33.57
N ASP A 14 -20.02 -9.92 -33.40
CA ASP A 14 -20.16 -11.35 -33.16
C ASP A 14 -20.75 -11.59 -31.77
N ARG A 15 -21.71 -12.47 -31.68
CA ARG A 15 -22.21 -13.00 -30.41
C ARG A 15 -21.31 -14.13 -29.97
N ASP A 16 -21.23 -14.38 -28.67
CA ASP A 16 -20.49 -15.52 -28.13
C ASP A 16 -20.85 -16.83 -28.84
N TYR A 17 -22.13 -16.98 -29.23
CA TYR A 17 -22.63 -18.11 -29.96
C TYR A 17 -22.00 -18.24 -31.37
N ASP A 18 -21.85 -17.16 -32.09
CA ASP A 18 -21.28 -17.16 -33.45
C ASP A 18 -19.79 -17.57 -33.40
N VAL A 19 -19.08 -17.11 -32.38
CA VAL A 19 -17.67 -17.50 -32.15
C VAL A 19 -17.56 -19.00 -31.89
N TRP A 20 -18.45 -19.56 -31.05
CA TRP A 20 -18.44 -20.99 -30.76
C TRP A 20 -18.83 -21.83 -31.98
N LEU A 21 -19.81 -21.41 -32.75
CA LEU A 21 -20.16 -22.10 -34.02
C LEU A 21 -18.99 -22.13 -35.00
N TYR A 22 -18.26 -21.00 -35.11
CA TYR A 22 -17.08 -20.95 -36.00
C TYR A 22 -15.97 -21.88 -35.51
N ILE A 23 -15.68 -21.88 -34.21
CA ILE A 23 -14.67 -22.75 -33.59
C ILE A 23 -15.01 -24.22 -33.87
N LEU A 24 -16.25 -24.62 -33.64
CA LEU A 24 -16.70 -26.00 -33.89
C LEU A 24 -16.71 -26.36 -35.36
N ALA A 25 -17.19 -25.49 -36.24
CA ALA A 25 -17.26 -25.71 -37.68
C ALA A 25 -15.86 -25.82 -38.31
N LYS A 26 -14.85 -25.19 -37.75
CA LYS A 26 -13.47 -25.21 -38.20
C LYS A 26 -12.57 -26.17 -37.42
N ASN A 27 -13.12 -26.89 -36.47
CA ASN A 27 -12.40 -27.78 -35.54
C ASN A 27 -11.15 -27.15 -34.97
N LEU A 28 -11.27 -25.91 -34.46
CA LEU A 28 -10.16 -25.19 -33.89
C LEU A 28 -9.85 -25.70 -32.48
N LEU A 29 -8.55 -25.69 -32.13
CA LEU A 29 -8.11 -26.02 -30.78
C LEU A 29 -8.61 -24.96 -29.79
N ILE A 30 -9.19 -25.42 -28.70
CA ILE A 30 -9.65 -24.61 -27.59
C ILE A 30 -8.97 -25.07 -26.31
N ASN A 31 -8.97 -24.20 -25.30
CA ASN A 31 -8.48 -24.58 -23.98
C ASN A 31 -9.44 -25.60 -23.34
N ASP A 32 -8.88 -26.68 -22.77
CA ASP A 32 -9.65 -27.79 -22.19
C ASP A 32 -10.57 -27.34 -21.04
N CYS A 33 -10.26 -26.27 -20.35
CA CYS A 33 -11.11 -25.72 -19.32
C CYS A 33 -12.54 -25.38 -19.82
N TYR A 34 -12.70 -25.05 -21.11
CA TYR A 34 -14.05 -24.85 -21.66
C TYR A 34 -14.85 -26.15 -21.70
N GLN A 35 -14.19 -27.30 -21.88
CA GLN A 35 -14.83 -28.61 -21.82
C GLN A 35 -15.24 -28.97 -20.39
N TYR A 36 -14.54 -28.44 -19.39
CA TYR A 36 -14.89 -28.60 -17.96
C TYR A 36 -16.04 -27.68 -17.52
N GLY A 37 -16.54 -26.83 -18.41
CA GLY A 37 -17.68 -25.95 -18.13
C GLY A 37 -17.31 -24.52 -17.71
N TYR A 38 -16.06 -24.12 -17.85
CA TYR A 38 -15.70 -22.72 -17.62
C TYR A 38 -16.30 -21.84 -18.71
N LYS A 39 -17.01 -20.79 -18.31
CA LYS A 39 -17.54 -19.79 -19.25
C LYS A 39 -16.47 -18.86 -19.81
N ARG A 40 -15.43 -18.62 -19.06
CA ARG A 40 -14.25 -17.81 -19.40
C ARG A 40 -13.02 -18.46 -18.79
N VAL A 41 -11.95 -18.53 -19.55
CA VAL A 41 -10.67 -19.00 -19.08
C VAL A 41 -9.74 -17.81 -18.89
N GLY A 42 -9.18 -17.69 -17.70
CA GLY A 42 -8.28 -16.60 -17.30
C GLY A 42 -7.51 -16.98 -16.05
N CYS A 43 -7.10 -15.98 -15.26
CA CYS A 43 -6.42 -16.26 -14.00
C CYS A 43 -7.36 -16.99 -13.04
N TRP A 44 -7.02 -18.20 -12.65
CA TRP A 44 -7.85 -19.06 -11.79
C TRP A 44 -8.10 -18.44 -10.40
N CYS A 45 -7.18 -17.67 -9.84
CA CYS A 45 -7.29 -16.96 -8.57
C CYS A 45 -7.78 -15.50 -8.71
N CYS A 46 -8.39 -15.12 -9.83
CA CYS A 46 -8.83 -13.75 -10.07
C CYS A 46 -9.99 -13.37 -9.14
N PRO A 47 -9.92 -12.20 -8.46
CA PRO A 47 -11.02 -11.72 -7.62
C PRO A 47 -12.35 -11.51 -8.37
N ASN A 48 -12.27 -11.36 -9.70
CA ASN A 48 -13.45 -11.17 -10.57
C ASN A 48 -14.03 -12.48 -11.12
N ASN A 49 -13.49 -13.64 -10.72
CA ASN A 49 -14.06 -14.92 -11.12
C ASN A 49 -15.45 -15.09 -10.53
N SER A 50 -16.34 -15.74 -11.29
CA SER A 50 -17.64 -16.16 -10.77
C SER A 50 -17.49 -17.30 -9.77
N ASP A 51 -18.47 -17.46 -8.89
CA ASP A 51 -18.51 -18.58 -7.95
C ASP A 51 -18.54 -19.93 -8.67
N TRP A 52 -19.19 -19.98 -9.85
CA TRP A 52 -19.16 -21.12 -10.74
C TRP A 52 -17.71 -21.49 -11.16
N SER A 53 -16.93 -20.51 -11.62
CA SER A 53 -15.53 -20.75 -11.99
C SER A 53 -14.65 -21.16 -10.80
N MET A 54 -14.93 -20.60 -9.63
CA MET A 54 -14.22 -20.97 -8.38
C MET A 54 -14.52 -22.42 -8.00
N MET A 55 -15.79 -22.83 -8.03
CA MET A 55 -16.22 -24.20 -7.80
C MET A 55 -15.55 -25.18 -8.77
N LEU A 56 -15.51 -24.87 -10.06
CA LEU A 56 -14.82 -25.72 -11.02
C LEU A 56 -13.31 -25.81 -10.75
N THR A 57 -12.68 -24.71 -10.33
CA THR A 57 -11.26 -24.71 -9.97
C THR A 57 -11.02 -25.59 -8.74
N GLU A 58 -11.90 -25.57 -7.77
CA GLU A 58 -11.82 -26.44 -6.59
C GLU A 58 -11.95 -27.92 -6.93
N ILE A 59 -12.79 -28.25 -7.92
CA ILE A 59 -13.00 -29.64 -8.38
C ILE A 59 -11.81 -30.14 -9.22
N TYR A 60 -11.35 -29.36 -10.19
CA TYR A 60 -10.36 -29.80 -11.17
C TYR A 60 -8.92 -29.46 -10.79
N HIS A 61 -8.70 -28.49 -9.89
CA HIS A 61 -7.38 -28.02 -9.44
C HIS A 61 -7.35 -27.81 -7.92
N PRO A 62 -7.65 -28.86 -7.12
CA PRO A 62 -7.79 -28.73 -5.66
C PRO A 62 -6.49 -28.29 -4.97
N ASP A 63 -5.34 -28.75 -5.44
CA ASP A 63 -4.04 -28.38 -4.84
C ASP A 63 -3.72 -26.91 -4.99
N ASP A 64 -4.00 -26.34 -6.17
CA ASP A 64 -3.78 -24.91 -6.42
C ASP A 64 -4.76 -24.08 -5.62
N MET A 65 -6.01 -24.53 -5.52
CA MET A 65 -7.04 -23.86 -4.73
C MET A 65 -6.70 -23.87 -3.25
N GLN A 66 -6.18 -24.98 -2.73
CA GLN A 66 -5.74 -25.07 -1.34
C GLN A 66 -4.54 -24.14 -1.05
N ARG A 67 -3.57 -24.07 -1.97
CA ARG A 67 -2.47 -23.10 -1.84
C ARG A 67 -2.97 -21.67 -1.80
N TRP A 68 -3.90 -21.32 -2.68
CA TRP A 68 -4.51 -20.00 -2.70
C TRP A 68 -5.27 -19.69 -1.40
N LYS A 69 -6.06 -20.62 -0.93
CA LYS A 69 -6.77 -20.53 0.34
C LYS A 69 -5.79 -20.20 1.48
N ASN A 70 -4.73 -21.00 1.61
CA ASN A 70 -3.70 -20.77 2.63
C ASN A 70 -3.07 -19.37 2.54
N MET A 71 -2.73 -18.90 1.34
CA MET A 71 -2.18 -17.55 1.13
C MET A 71 -3.17 -16.45 1.57
N VAL A 72 -4.46 -16.61 1.32
CA VAL A 72 -5.48 -15.65 1.73
C VAL A 72 -5.64 -15.64 3.24
N TYR A 73 -5.59 -16.81 3.89
CA TYR A 73 -5.64 -16.94 5.35
C TYR A 73 -4.41 -16.28 5.99
N GLU A 74 -3.20 -16.61 5.56
CA GLU A 74 -1.97 -15.98 6.03
C GLU A 74 -2.00 -14.44 5.87
N PHE A 75 -2.54 -13.97 4.74
CA PHE A 75 -2.72 -12.54 4.54
C PHE A 75 -3.71 -11.95 5.53
N ALA A 76 -4.84 -12.62 5.77
CA ALA A 76 -5.86 -12.15 6.71
C ALA A 76 -5.30 -12.05 8.14
N GLU A 77 -4.62 -13.08 8.61
CA GLU A 77 -3.95 -13.10 9.92
C GLU A 77 -2.89 -12.01 10.05
N ARG A 78 -1.97 -11.94 9.07
CA ARG A 78 -0.89 -10.95 9.04
C ARG A 78 -1.41 -9.51 9.06
N THR A 79 -2.54 -9.26 8.41
CA THR A 79 -3.14 -7.92 8.31
C THR A 79 -4.14 -7.62 9.43
N GLY A 80 -4.32 -8.55 10.36
CA GLY A 80 -5.22 -8.38 11.52
C GLY A 80 -6.69 -8.27 11.12
N LYS A 81 -7.15 -9.12 10.18
CA LYS A 81 -8.57 -9.26 9.88
C LYS A 81 -9.28 -9.87 11.08
N THR A 82 -10.50 -9.43 11.33
CA THR A 82 -11.26 -9.83 12.53
C THR A 82 -11.61 -11.30 12.55
N ASP A 83 -11.81 -11.88 11.38
CA ASP A 83 -12.14 -13.29 11.20
C ASP A 83 -11.55 -13.75 9.86
N PRO A 84 -10.47 -14.53 9.86
CA PRO A 84 -9.87 -15.07 8.65
C PRO A 84 -10.78 -16.03 7.89
N ASP A 85 -11.59 -16.83 8.56
CA ASP A 85 -12.51 -17.78 7.95
C ASP A 85 -13.61 -17.04 7.19
N ASP A 86 -14.31 -16.13 7.86
CA ASP A 86 -15.31 -15.26 7.21
C ASP A 86 -14.69 -14.41 6.10
N TYR A 87 -13.44 -13.98 6.26
CA TYR A 87 -12.74 -13.19 5.24
C TYR A 87 -12.59 -13.97 3.92
N TYR A 88 -12.32 -15.27 4.00
CA TYR A 88 -12.23 -16.14 2.84
C TYR A 88 -13.62 -16.57 2.34
N GLU A 89 -14.45 -17.16 3.20
CA GLU A 89 -15.72 -17.80 2.84
C GLU A 89 -16.74 -16.78 2.28
N GLU A 90 -16.84 -15.59 2.88
CA GLU A 90 -17.71 -14.51 2.35
C GLU A 90 -17.11 -13.79 1.16
N GLY A 91 -15.95 -14.20 0.66
CA GLY A 91 -15.28 -13.58 -0.47
C GLY A 91 -14.84 -12.13 -0.22
N ARG A 92 -14.64 -11.72 1.03
CA ARG A 92 -14.20 -10.36 1.39
C ARG A 92 -12.85 -10.01 0.78
N TRP A 93 -12.00 -11.00 0.51
CA TRP A 93 -10.72 -10.84 -0.18
C TRP A 93 -10.87 -10.39 -1.65
N ARG A 94 -12.03 -10.60 -2.26
CA ARG A 94 -12.35 -10.17 -3.63
C ARG A 94 -12.62 -8.67 -3.74
N THR A 95 -12.78 -7.97 -2.62
CA THR A 95 -13.11 -6.54 -2.65
C THR A 95 -11.92 -5.71 -3.11
N ARG A 96 -12.13 -4.85 -4.10
CA ARG A 96 -11.08 -3.99 -4.66
C ARG A 96 -10.46 -3.01 -3.65
N ARG A 97 -11.13 -2.78 -2.52
CA ARG A 97 -10.71 -1.78 -1.53
C ARG A 97 -9.74 -2.30 -0.48
N GLY A 98 -9.41 -3.59 -0.45
CA GLY A 98 -8.44 -4.16 0.51
C GLY A 98 -8.71 -3.91 2.01
N ALA A 99 -9.64 -3.02 2.33
CA ALA A 99 -9.98 -2.62 3.69
C ALA A 99 -11.14 -3.42 4.29
N SER A 100 -11.68 -4.39 3.55
CA SER A 100 -12.75 -5.27 4.06
C SER A 100 -12.28 -5.98 5.34
N GLY A 101 -13.10 -5.94 6.37
CA GLY A 101 -12.77 -6.49 7.69
C GLY A 101 -11.86 -5.60 8.57
N LEU A 102 -11.40 -4.42 8.10
CA LEU A 102 -10.70 -3.46 8.94
C LEU A 102 -11.68 -2.43 9.51
N LYS A 103 -11.51 -2.08 10.79
CA LYS A 103 -12.24 -0.95 11.38
C LYS A 103 -11.81 0.33 10.68
N VAL A 104 -12.77 1.12 10.17
CA VAL A 104 -12.48 2.43 9.59
C VAL A 104 -11.97 3.34 10.69
N LYS A 105 -10.78 3.91 10.49
CA LYS A 105 -10.15 4.88 11.39
C LYS A 105 -10.03 6.22 10.70
N ASN A 106 -10.00 7.29 11.47
CA ASN A 106 -9.68 8.60 10.93
C ASN A 106 -8.23 8.60 10.41
N VAL A 107 -8.03 8.89 9.14
CA VAL A 107 -6.69 8.96 8.52
C VAL A 107 -6.06 10.36 8.59
N THR A 108 -6.77 11.31 9.21
CA THR A 108 -6.28 12.69 9.33
C THR A 108 -5.24 12.78 10.44
N ILE A 109 -4.05 13.24 10.08
CA ILE A 109 -3.00 13.62 11.03
C ILE A 109 -3.12 15.12 11.26
N ALA A 110 -3.48 15.51 12.47
CA ALA A 110 -3.54 16.90 12.85
C ALA A 110 -2.15 17.48 13.07
N ASP A 111 -1.98 18.77 12.77
CA ASP A 111 -0.83 19.55 13.22
C ASP A 111 -1.29 20.84 13.87
N THR A 112 -0.55 21.30 14.85
CA THR A 112 -0.79 22.53 15.59
C THR A 112 0.50 23.35 15.68
N ALA A 113 0.37 24.63 15.99
CA ALA A 113 1.54 25.47 16.26
C ALA A 113 2.32 24.90 17.45
N CYS A 114 3.64 25.05 17.42
CA CYS A 114 4.53 24.66 18.51
C CYS A 114 5.22 25.89 19.08
N ASN A 115 5.27 25.99 20.40
CA ASN A 115 5.84 27.15 21.12
C ASN A 115 7.36 27.30 20.96
N LEU A 116 8.05 26.39 20.28
CA LEU A 116 9.50 26.43 20.13
C LEU A 116 9.97 27.39 19.04
N SER A 117 9.17 27.60 18.01
CA SER A 117 9.37 28.63 16.96
C SER A 117 8.10 28.80 16.13
N ASP A 118 7.98 29.92 15.41
CA ASP A 118 6.83 30.19 14.53
C ASP A 118 6.67 29.18 13.41
N ARG A 119 7.76 28.55 12.99
CA ARG A 119 7.80 27.53 11.95
C ARG A 119 7.62 26.11 12.47
N ALA A 120 7.79 25.93 13.78
CA ALA A 120 7.65 24.61 14.40
C ALA A 120 6.21 24.15 14.43
N ARG A 121 6.01 22.83 14.28
CA ARG A 121 4.69 22.19 14.32
C ARG A 121 4.71 20.98 15.24
N ASN A 122 3.62 20.81 15.96
CA ASN A 122 3.33 19.57 16.67
C ASN A 122 2.49 18.69 15.74
N ILE A 123 2.95 17.51 15.43
CA ILE A 123 2.19 16.50 14.67
C ILE A 123 1.59 15.54 15.69
N ILE A 124 0.27 15.39 15.64
CA ILE A 124 -0.50 14.60 16.62
C ILE A 124 -0.91 13.29 15.94
N VAL A 125 -0.53 12.17 16.55
CA VAL A 125 -0.86 10.81 16.11
C VAL A 125 -1.74 10.11 17.14
N GLU A 126 -2.52 9.10 16.73
CA GLU A 126 -3.35 8.32 17.65
C GLU A 126 -2.55 7.20 18.33
N LYS A 127 -1.62 6.59 17.58
CA LYS A 127 -0.77 5.51 18.08
C LYS A 127 0.37 6.09 18.91
N ARG A 128 0.58 5.59 20.14
CA ARG A 128 1.72 5.99 20.97
C ARG A 128 3.03 5.72 20.27
N LEU A 129 3.92 6.69 20.32
CA LEU A 129 5.23 6.62 19.69
C LEU A 129 6.14 5.60 20.38
N GLN A 130 6.71 4.71 19.60
CA GLN A 130 7.69 3.71 20.02
C GLN A 130 8.98 3.89 19.23
N LYS A 131 10.06 3.19 19.61
CA LYS A 131 11.37 3.32 18.95
C LYS A 131 11.33 2.98 17.44
N ASP A 132 10.43 2.13 17.01
CA ASP A 132 10.24 1.74 15.61
C ASP A 132 9.80 2.89 14.69
N VAL A 133 9.30 3.99 15.24
CA VAL A 133 8.94 5.19 14.45
C VAL A 133 10.15 5.80 13.73
N ILE A 134 11.35 5.59 14.26
CA ILE A 134 12.60 6.12 13.67
C ILE A 134 12.82 5.61 12.25
N GLU A 135 12.49 4.35 11.99
CA GLU A 135 12.61 3.74 10.65
C GLU A 135 11.90 4.56 9.57
N LEU A 136 10.78 5.16 9.92
CA LEU A 136 9.98 5.93 8.99
C LEU A 136 10.59 7.29 8.62
N PHE A 137 11.59 7.76 9.36
CA PHE A 137 12.26 9.02 9.04
C PHE A 137 13.50 8.82 8.14
N LYS A 138 14.07 7.61 8.06
CA LYS A 138 15.20 7.30 7.20
C LYS A 138 15.05 7.73 5.74
N PRO A 139 13.87 7.61 5.09
CA PRO A 139 13.71 8.08 3.71
C PRO A 139 13.79 9.60 3.54
N LEU A 140 13.72 10.37 4.62
CA LEU A 140 13.79 11.82 4.57
C LEU A 140 15.22 12.34 4.45
N GLY A 141 16.19 11.55 4.90
CA GLY A 141 17.62 11.89 4.90
C GLY A 141 18.38 11.11 5.96
N ASP A 142 19.67 11.39 6.10
CA ASP A 142 20.53 10.79 7.12
C ASP A 142 20.14 11.24 8.51
N LEU A 143 20.06 10.29 9.44
CA LEU A 143 19.61 10.55 10.79
C LEU A 143 20.78 10.65 11.79
N LYS A 144 20.83 11.75 12.53
CA LYS A 144 21.67 11.86 13.73
C LYS A 144 20.78 11.88 14.96
N ILE A 145 20.87 10.84 15.77
CA ILE A 145 20.01 10.61 16.93
C ILE A 145 20.76 10.95 18.20
N VAL A 146 20.14 11.77 19.05
CA VAL A 146 20.64 12.14 20.38
C VAL A 146 19.56 11.81 21.41
N GLU A 147 19.77 10.77 22.19
CA GLU A 147 18.89 10.40 23.28
C GLU A 147 19.20 11.25 24.54
N LYS A 148 18.20 11.93 25.08
CA LYS A 148 18.25 12.62 26.36
C LYS A 148 17.23 11.98 27.32
N LYS A 149 17.33 12.30 28.61
CA LYS A 149 16.44 11.70 29.64
C LYS A 149 14.95 11.87 29.33
N ASP A 150 14.55 13.00 28.76
CA ASP A 150 13.15 13.38 28.59
C ASP A 150 12.63 13.19 27.14
N ALA A 151 13.53 13.15 26.15
CA ALA A 151 13.16 13.05 24.76
C ALA A 151 14.31 12.58 23.88
N THR A 152 13.97 12.04 22.73
CA THR A 152 14.89 11.71 21.65
C THR A 152 14.86 12.80 20.59
N TYR A 153 16.02 13.35 20.28
CA TYR A 153 16.22 14.37 19.26
C TYR A 153 16.78 13.70 18.00
N ILE A 154 16.09 13.89 16.88
CA ILE A 154 16.48 13.32 15.59
C ILE A 154 16.76 14.47 14.64
N GLN A 155 18.00 14.71 14.32
CA GLN A 155 18.41 15.66 13.28
C GLN A 155 18.44 14.93 11.94
N ILE A 156 17.80 15.49 10.95
CA ILE A 156 17.71 14.92 9.59
C ILE A 156 18.56 15.79 8.67
N PHE A 157 19.44 15.14 7.94
CA PHE A 157 20.35 15.77 6.96
C PHE A 157 20.03 15.22 5.57
N ASP A 158 19.96 16.11 4.58
CA ASP A 158 19.75 15.74 3.18
C ASP A 158 20.34 16.82 2.26
N ASN A 159 20.49 16.47 1.00
CA ASN A 159 20.84 17.46 -0.02
C ASN A 159 19.63 18.36 -0.28
N ASP A 160 19.87 19.64 -0.29
CA ASP A 160 18.85 20.61 -0.69
C ASP A 160 18.69 20.68 -2.23
N LYS A 161 17.85 21.61 -2.71
CA LYS A 161 17.65 21.82 -4.15
C LYS A 161 18.91 22.28 -4.90
N SER A 162 19.87 22.84 -4.18
CA SER A 162 21.17 23.25 -4.75
C SER A 162 22.22 22.12 -4.72
N GLY A 163 21.88 20.97 -4.11
CA GLY A 163 22.80 19.84 -3.93
C GLY A 163 23.68 19.97 -2.71
N GLU A 164 23.50 21.00 -1.85
CA GLU A 164 24.25 21.19 -0.62
C GLU A 164 23.71 20.27 0.48
N TYR A 165 24.58 19.45 1.05
CA TYR A 165 24.26 18.57 2.18
C TYR A 165 24.20 19.35 3.49
N ARG A 166 23.02 19.39 4.11
CA ARG A 166 22.81 20.12 5.37
C ARG A 166 21.64 19.58 6.19
N LYS A 167 21.57 20.03 7.42
CA LYS A 167 20.42 19.75 8.27
C LYS A 167 19.14 20.39 7.66
N ILE A 168 18.08 19.59 7.55
CA ILE A 168 16.79 20.04 7.02
C ILE A 168 15.77 20.28 8.13
N CYS A 169 15.82 19.50 9.19
CA CYS A 169 14.96 19.68 10.37
C CYS A 169 15.51 18.94 11.60
N GLU A 170 14.89 19.23 12.72
CA GLU A 170 15.01 18.47 13.96
C GLU A 170 13.64 17.97 14.41
N LEU A 171 13.56 16.70 14.80
CA LEU A 171 12.38 16.10 15.38
C LEU A 171 12.63 15.86 16.87
N ILE A 172 11.65 16.19 17.71
CA ILE A 172 11.69 15.88 19.13
C ILE A 172 10.58 14.89 19.42
N ILE A 173 10.96 13.71 19.92
CA ILE A 173 10.06 12.59 20.18
C ILE A 173 10.20 12.17 21.64
N THR A 174 9.06 12.10 22.33
CA THR A 174 8.97 11.45 23.63
C THR A 174 8.23 10.14 23.45
N TYR A 175 8.90 9.02 23.68
CA TYR A 175 8.27 7.70 23.53
C TYR A 175 7.11 7.53 24.54
N GLY A 176 6.06 6.82 24.12
CA GLY A 176 4.85 6.66 24.89
C GLY A 176 3.84 7.80 24.74
N THR A 177 4.24 8.94 24.15
CA THR A 177 3.34 10.04 23.81
C THR A 177 2.76 9.91 22.41
N THR A 178 1.90 10.83 22.01
CA THR A 178 1.23 10.90 20.71
C THR A 178 1.64 12.13 19.91
N VAL A 179 2.67 12.86 20.32
CA VAL A 179 3.07 14.13 19.72
C VAL A 179 4.52 14.09 19.27
N ILE A 180 4.75 14.51 18.03
CA ILE A 180 6.09 14.76 17.47
C ILE A 180 6.23 16.25 17.23
N LYS A 181 7.27 16.86 17.78
CA LYS A 181 7.60 18.25 17.47
C LYS A 181 8.54 18.28 16.28
N VAL A 182 8.21 19.07 15.27
CA VAL A 182 8.97 19.25 14.04
C VAL A 182 9.50 20.66 13.98
N LEU A 183 10.81 20.81 13.89
CA LEU A 183 11.50 22.10 13.80
C LEU A 183 12.22 22.18 12.45
N PRO A 184 11.57 22.74 11.42
CA PRO A 184 12.21 22.95 10.11
C PRO A 184 13.30 24.01 10.18
N GLU A 185 14.41 23.82 9.43
CA GLU A 185 15.41 24.86 9.23
C GLU A 185 14.86 26.02 8.39
N GLU A 186 15.44 27.24 8.55
CA GLU A 186 14.90 28.48 7.96
C GLU A 186 14.72 28.44 6.44
N ARG A 187 15.64 27.79 5.73
CA ARG A 187 15.65 27.74 4.26
C ARG A 187 14.81 26.61 3.67
N ILE A 188 14.23 25.77 4.51
CA ILE A 188 13.43 24.61 4.07
C ILE A 188 11.96 25.01 3.93
N ASP A 189 11.27 24.49 2.93
CA ASP A 189 9.82 24.58 2.82
C ASP A 189 9.15 23.76 3.95
N ALA A 190 8.78 24.46 5.01
CA ALA A 190 8.19 23.86 6.20
C ALA A 190 6.89 23.10 5.87
N THR A 191 6.06 23.62 4.97
CA THR A 191 4.79 22.99 4.60
C THR A 191 5.01 21.65 3.93
N ASN A 192 5.91 21.61 2.96
CA ASN A 192 6.25 20.36 2.26
C ASN A 192 6.87 19.33 3.20
N LEU A 193 7.79 19.74 4.05
CA LEU A 193 8.42 18.88 5.04
C LEU A 193 7.40 18.29 6.00
N VAL A 194 6.54 19.11 6.60
CA VAL A 194 5.48 18.67 7.52
C VAL A 194 4.54 17.69 6.83
N ASN A 195 4.15 17.93 5.58
CA ASN A 195 3.32 17.01 4.82
C ASN A 195 4.00 15.65 4.59
N ARG A 196 5.30 15.63 4.29
CA ARG A 196 6.07 14.37 4.17
C ARG A 196 6.12 13.62 5.49
N ILE A 197 6.32 14.31 6.60
CA ILE A 197 6.31 13.69 7.93
C ILE A 197 4.91 13.16 8.26
N LYS A 198 3.84 13.89 7.94
CA LYS A 198 2.47 13.39 8.09
C LYS A 198 2.22 12.12 7.28
N CYS A 199 2.75 12.02 6.05
CA CYS A 199 2.69 10.80 5.25
C CYS A 199 3.36 9.62 5.96
N GLN A 200 4.51 9.83 6.58
CA GLN A 200 5.20 8.79 7.35
C GLN A 200 4.44 8.43 8.64
N MET A 201 3.82 9.39 9.29
CA MET A 201 3.01 9.14 10.47
C MET A 201 1.72 8.36 10.14
N ARG A 202 1.13 8.59 8.96
CA ARG A 202 0.05 7.73 8.47
C ARG A 202 0.53 6.29 8.27
N LYS A 203 1.73 6.07 7.70
CA LYS A 203 2.31 4.72 7.67
C LYS A 203 2.45 4.13 9.06
N TYR A 204 2.96 4.90 10.01
CA TYR A 204 3.11 4.44 11.39
C TYR A 204 1.80 3.94 12.00
N GLN A 205 0.70 4.66 11.76
CA GLN A 205 -0.61 4.33 12.31
C GLN A 205 -1.31 3.17 11.58
N PHE A 206 -1.18 3.10 10.26
CA PHE A 206 -2.02 2.25 9.40
C PHE A 206 -1.26 1.13 8.70
N CYS A 207 0.03 0.95 8.98
CA CYS A 207 0.81 -0.10 8.37
C CYS A 207 0.30 -1.48 8.77
N ILE A 208 -0.18 -2.23 7.77
CA ILE A 208 -0.58 -3.63 7.89
C ILE A 208 0.42 -4.55 7.19
N ARG A 209 1.59 -4.06 6.87
CA ARG A 209 2.65 -4.83 6.19
C ARG A 209 2.19 -5.46 4.87
N CYS A 210 1.47 -4.69 4.05
CA CYS A 210 0.91 -5.13 2.77
C CYS A 210 1.94 -5.21 1.62
N SER A 211 3.23 -4.99 1.89
CA SER A 211 4.36 -5.03 0.93
C SER A 211 4.30 -3.99 -0.20
N ALA A 212 3.34 -3.05 -0.18
CA ALA A 212 3.25 -2.02 -1.22
C ALA A 212 4.45 -1.06 -1.19
N CYS A 213 5.05 -0.81 -0.03
CA CYS A 213 6.24 0.02 0.10
C CYS A 213 7.48 -0.67 -0.48
N ASP A 214 7.61 -1.99 -0.27
CA ASP A 214 8.71 -2.81 -0.79
C ASP A 214 8.71 -2.78 -2.30
N SER A 215 7.56 -3.06 -2.93
CA SER A 215 7.40 -3.04 -4.39
C SER A 215 7.56 -1.65 -5.01
N THR A 216 7.41 -0.59 -4.22
CA THR A 216 7.56 0.80 -4.68
C THR A 216 9.01 1.27 -4.61
N CYS A 217 9.84 0.67 -3.75
CA CYS A 217 11.22 1.09 -3.57
C CYS A 217 12.11 0.64 -4.75
N PRO A 218 12.62 1.57 -5.58
CA PRO A 218 13.46 1.19 -6.73
C PRO A 218 14.81 0.60 -6.34
N HIS A 219 15.23 0.81 -5.08
CA HIS A 219 16.52 0.36 -4.55
C HIS A 219 16.41 -0.87 -3.66
N GLY A 220 15.19 -1.42 -3.46
CA GLY A 220 14.97 -2.58 -2.58
C GLY A 220 15.40 -2.36 -1.13
N ALA A 221 15.32 -1.11 -0.65
CA ALA A 221 15.74 -0.74 0.69
C ALA A 221 14.70 -1.00 1.78
N ILE A 222 13.45 -1.27 1.41
CA ILE A 222 12.33 -1.42 2.35
C ILE A 222 11.98 -2.89 2.48
N ASP A 223 11.81 -3.33 3.72
CA ASP A 223 11.28 -4.66 4.05
C ASP A 223 10.12 -4.50 5.03
N THR A 224 8.96 -5.01 4.64
CA THR A 224 7.76 -5.07 5.49
C THR A 224 7.28 -6.49 5.73
N ILE A 225 7.89 -7.49 5.09
CA ILE A 225 7.44 -8.88 5.11
C ILE A 225 7.94 -9.60 6.37
N HIS A 226 9.20 -9.36 6.77
CA HIS A 226 9.86 -10.08 7.85
C HIS A 226 9.51 -9.53 9.26
N GLY A 227 8.27 -9.14 9.48
CA GLY A 227 7.72 -8.84 10.80
C GLY A 227 7.68 -7.37 11.19
N LYS A 228 8.59 -6.53 10.74
CA LYS A 228 8.64 -5.09 11.04
C LYS A 228 8.87 -4.28 9.76
N TYR A 229 8.42 -3.04 9.78
CA TYR A 229 8.80 -2.07 8.75
C TYR A 229 10.24 -1.66 9.01
N THR A 230 11.16 -2.04 8.17
CA THR A 230 12.59 -1.71 8.27
C THR A 230 13.11 -1.10 6.99
N ILE A 231 14.12 -0.23 7.12
CA ILE A 231 14.80 0.39 5.99
C ILE A 231 16.30 0.17 6.10
N ASP A 232 16.86 -0.48 5.09
CA ASP A 232 18.32 -0.65 4.94
C ASP A 232 18.93 0.68 4.49
N GLU A 233 19.67 1.33 5.39
CA GLU A 233 20.32 2.62 5.14
C GLU A 233 21.38 2.55 4.04
N ASN A 234 22.04 1.39 3.87
CA ASN A 234 23.06 1.22 2.82
C ASN A 234 22.44 1.19 1.41
N LYS A 235 21.16 0.82 1.30
CA LYS A 235 20.42 0.78 0.03
C LYS A 235 19.56 2.02 -0.19
N CYS A 236 19.18 2.71 0.87
CA CYS A 236 18.30 3.86 0.79
C CYS A 236 19.01 5.07 0.17
N GLN A 237 18.54 5.52 -0.99
CA GLN A 237 19.09 6.70 -1.69
C GLN A 237 18.28 7.97 -1.39
N HIS A 238 17.49 8.01 -0.35
CA HIS A 238 16.62 9.13 0.05
C HIS A 238 15.79 9.72 -1.10
N CYS A 239 15.47 8.92 -2.12
CA CYS A 239 14.72 9.34 -3.32
C CYS A 239 13.26 9.71 -3.03
N LYS A 240 12.76 9.40 -1.83
CA LYS A 240 11.41 9.73 -1.33
C LYS A 240 10.25 9.12 -2.15
N HIS A 241 10.54 8.20 -3.09
CA HIS A 241 9.50 7.50 -3.85
C HIS A 241 8.48 6.80 -2.94
N CYS A 242 8.94 6.15 -1.88
CA CYS A 242 8.07 5.49 -0.90
C CYS A 242 7.15 6.46 -0.13
N ILE A 243 7.45 7.76 -0.12
CA ILE A 243 6.60 8.79 0.50
C ILE A 243 5.62 9.36 -0.53
N ALA A 244 6.09 9.63 -1.74
CA ALA A 244 5.35 10.36 -2.77
C ALA A 244 4.41 9.48 -3.60
N LYS A 245 4.65 8.17 -3.67
CA LYS A 245 3.90 7.25 -4.55
C LYS A 245 2.40 7.18 -4.23
N PHE A 246 2.05 7.23 -2.95
CA PHE A 246 0.67 7.17 -2.50
C PHE A 246 0.23 8.56 -2.03
N TYR A 247 -0.98 8.97 -2.38
CA TYR A 247 -1.51 10.30 -2.10
C TYR A 247 -1.40 10.70 -0.61
N ASN A 248 -1.72 9.77 0.29
CA ASN A 248 -1.57 9.95 1.74
C ASN A 248 -0.31 9.30 2.32
N GLY A 249 0.68 8.98 1.48
CA GLY A 249 1.91 8.31 1.88
C GLY A 249 1.79 6.82 2.14
N CYS A 250 0.58 6.26 2.14
CA CYS A 250 0.31 4.85 2.39
C CYS A 250 -0.94 4.41 1.63
N ILE A 251 -0.85 3.30 0.89
CA ILE A 251 -1.99 2.76 0.13
C ILE A 251 -3.19 2.44 1.04
N MET A 252 -2.93 1.98 2.27
CA MET A 252 -4.00 1.69 3.22
C MET A 252 -4.72 2.94 3.69
N CYS A 253 -4.02 4.07 3.83
CA CYS A 253 -4.66 5.34 4.11
C CYS A 253 -5.55 5.80 2.97
N ASP A 254 -5.12 5.61 1.71
CA ASP A 254 -5.93 5.97 0.55
C ASP A 254 -7.19 5.12 0.46
N VAL A 255 -7.10 3.84 0.83
CA VAL A 255 -8.23 2.91 0.89
C VAL A 255 -9.19 3.22 2.04
N LEU A 256 -8.65 3.53 3.23
CA LEU A 256 -9.43 3.82 4.44
C LEU A 256 -10.06 5.23 4.41
N SER A 257 -9.41 6.18 3.74
CA SER A 257 -9.91 7.55 3.57
C SER A 257 -11.01 7.67 2.53
N SER A 258 -11.68 6.54 2.19
CA SER A 258 -12.70 6.51 1.14
C SER A 258 -13.52 7.80 1.16
N LYS A 259 -13.49 8.52 0.02
CA LYS A 259 -14.20 9.78 -0.19
C LYS A 259 -15.63 9.61 0.31
N LYS A 260 -16.01 10.35 1.34
CA LYS A 260 -17.41 10.64 1.61
C LYS A 260 -17.93 11.35 0.38
N GLY A 261 -18.79 10.71 -0.39
CA GLY A 261 -19.52 11.36 -1.46
C GLY A 261 -19.15 10.90 -2.86
N SER A 262 -19.74 9.82 -3.26
CA SER A 262 -20.45 9.65 -4.53
C SER A 262 -21.45 8.52 -4.33
N GLN A 263 -22.56 8.88 -3.73
CA GLN A 263 -23.82 8.20 -3.98
C GLN A 263 -24.38 8.71 -5.30
#